data_90ec321b99f081e032c177d103d4c91b
#
_entry.id   90ec321b99f081e032c177d103d4c91b
#
_cell.length_a   1.000
_cell.length_b   1.000
_cell.length_c   1.000
_cell.angle_alpha   90.00
_cell.angle_beta   90.00
_cell.angle_gamma   90.00
#
_symmetry.space_group_name_H-M   'P 1'
#
loop_
_entity.id
_entity.type
_entity.pdbx_description
1 polymer ?
#
loop_
_entity_poly.entity_id
_entity_poly.type
_entity_poly.pdbx_seq_one_letter_code
_entity_poly.pdbx_strand_id
1 'polypeptide(L)'
;EWRKCTYMNLGILESDDQLAAAKAFGKYSYIDASRIGIWGWSFGGYMTLLSLCRGEGTFKAGVSIAPVTDWRFYDSIYTERYLRTPQENPEGYRKGAPLALADRLKGNLLIIHGSADDNVHLQNTMDFTEKLVQSNVPFEMAVYTDRDHGIYGGNTRYHLFSRIVNYLKKNL
;
A
#
# COMPACT_ATOMS: atom_id res chain seq x y z
N GLU A 1 25.58 -2.57 6.67
CA GLU A 1 24.50 -2.44 7.69
C GLU A 1 23.18 -1.96 7.09
N TRP A 2 23.16 -0.93 6.22
CA TRP A 2 21.96 -0.41 5.58
C TRP A 2 21.05 -1.47 4.94
N ARG A 3 21.64 -2.45 4.23
CA ARG A 3 20.89 -3.53 3.57
C ARG A 3 20.23 -4.52 4.53
N LYS A 4 20.52 -4.42 5.83
CA LYS A 4 20.02 -5.36 6.85
C LYS A 4 19.07 -4.68 7.86
N CYS A 5 18.86 -3.37 7.75
CA CYS A 5 18.06 -2.64 8.75
C CYS A 5 16.58 -3.08 8.77
N THR A 6 16.07 -3.60 7.63
CA THR A 6 14.70 -4.10 7.51
C THR A 6 14.57 -5.61 7.73
N TYR A 7 15.70 -6.31 7.95
CA TYR A 7 15.69 -7.75 8.13
C TYR A 7 14.82 -8.17 9.31
N MET A 8 13.90 -9.10 9.08
CA MET A 8 12.85 -9.59 9.98
C MET A 8 11.77 -8.54 10.36
N ASN A 9 11.85 -7.31 9.86
CA ASN A 9 10.91 -6.22 10.15
C ASN A 9 10.53 -5.43 8.89
N LEU A 10 10.38 -6.12 7.75
CA LEU A 10 10.07 -5.50 6.47
C LEU A 10 8.82 -4.62 6.57
N GLY A 11 8.93 -3.39 6.09
CA GLY A 11 7.87 -2.39 6.03
C GLY A 11 7.80 -1.47 7.25
N ILE A 12 8.37 -1.85 8.38
CA ILE A 12 8.26 -1.06 9.61
C ILE A 12 9.08 0.22 9.51
N LEU A 13 10.40 0.09 9.32
CA LEU A 13 11.30 1.24 9.19
C LEU A 13 10.97 2.06 7.95
N GLU A 14 10.66 1.40 6.83
CA GLU A 14 10.31 2.06 5.58
C GLU A 14 9.05 2.93 5.72
N SER A 15 8.03 2.44 6.41
CA SER A 15 6.82 3.25 6.64
C SER A 15 7.05 4.37 7.66
N ASP A 16 7.90 4.15 8.68
CA ASP A 16 8.30 5.20 9.62
C ASP A 16 9.03 6.34 8.89
N ASP A 17 9.92 6.01 7.94
CA ASP A 17 10.63 6.99 7.12
C ASP A 17 9.68 7.76 6.19
N GLN A 18 8.69 7.10 5.56
CA GLN A 18 7.67 7.78 4.75
C GLN A 18 6.86 8.79 5.60
N LEU A 19 6.46 8.38 6.80
CA LEU A 19 5.73 9.26 7.73
C LEU A 19 6.59 10.42 8.22
N ALA A 20 7.85 10.16 8.56
CA ALA A 20 8.80 11.18 8.98
C ALA A 20 9.08 12.19 7.86
N ALA A 21 9.25 11.71 6.62
CA ALA A 21 9.42 12.56 5.44
C ALA A 21 8.21 13.46 5.21
N ALA A 22 6.99 12.91 5.23
CA ALA A 22 5.76 13.69 5.07
C ALA A 22 5.64 14.79 6.15
N LYS A 23 5.91 14.47 7.41
CA LYS A 23 5.92 15.42 8.52
C LYS A 23 7.01 16.48 8.36
N ALA A 24 8.18 16.12 7.86
CA ALA A 24 9.27 17.06 7.60
C ALA A 24 8.91 18.04 6.46
N PHE A 25 8.39 17.53 5.35
CA PHE A 25 7.93 18.35 4.23
C PHE A 25 6.79 19.30 4.64
N GLY A 26 5.86 18.83 5.46
CA GLY A 26 4.75 19.65 5.96
C GLY A 26 5.17 20.88 6.80
N LYS A 27 6.47 21.00 7.16
CA LYS A 27 7.00 22.19 7.85
C LYS A 27 7.38 23.33 6.89
N TYR A 28 7.47 23.07 5.59
CA TYR A 28 7.79 24.11 4.62
C TYR A 28 6.56 24.98 4.33
N SER A 29 6.75 26.30 4.28
CA SER A 29 5.66 27.28 4.09
C SER A 29 4.89 27.16 2.78
N TYR A 30 5.45 26.49 1.79
CA TYR A 30 4.82 26.24 0.48
C TYR A 30 4.13 24.87 0.38
N ILE A 31 4.13 24.08 1.45
CA ILE A 31 3.44 22.78 1.54
C ILE A 31 2.23 22.91 2.45
N ASP A 32 1.07 22.51 1.96
CA ASP A 32 -0.12 22.35 2.79
C ASP A 32 -0.07 20.98 3.49
N ALA A 33 0.34 20.97 4.74
CA ALA A 33 0.47 19.74 5.55
C ALA A 33 -0.86 19.00 5.76
N SER A 34 -2.00 19.68 5.59
CA SER A 34 -3.33 19.05 5.71
C SER A 34 -3.76 18.30 4.44
N ARG A 35 -3.01 18.43 3.34
CA ARG A 35 -3.35 17.90 2.00
C ARG A 35 -2.21 17.10 1.38
N ILE A 36 -1.50 16.32 2.18
CA ILE A 36 -0.47 15.42 1.67
C ILE A 36 -1.10 14.07 1.30
N GLY A 37 -0.83 13.64 0.07
CA GLY A 37 -1.22 12.32 -0.43
C GLY A 37 -0.02 11.40 -0.56
N ILE A 38 -0.30 10.08 -0.64
CA ILE A 38 0.69 9.05 -0.91
C ILE A 38 0.17 8.13 -2.01
N TRP A 39 1.04 7.71 -2.93
CA TRP A 39 0.66 6.68 -3.89
C TRP A 39 1.83 5.78 -4.23
N GLY A 40 1.54 4.57 -4.63
CA GLY A 40 2.56 3.64 -5.04
C GLY A 40 2.02 2.38 -5.69
N TRP A 41 2.92 1.65 -6.33
CA TRP A 41 2.65 0.43 -7.09
C TRP A 41 3.47 -0.72 -6.53
N SER A 42 2.88 -1.93 -6.46
CA SER A 42 3.55 -3.13 -5.97
C SER A 42 4.03 -2.94 -4.53
N PHE A 43 5.34 -2.99 -4.28
CA PHE A 43 5.93 -2.61 -2.98
C PHE A 43 5.53 -1.18 -2.56
N GLY A 44 5.45 -0.24 -3.52
CA GLY A 44 4.96 1.12 -3.26
C GLY A 44 3.47 1.14 -2.87
N GLY A 45 2.65 0.26 -3.45
CA GLY A 45 1.26 0.06 -3.03
C GLY A 45 1.16 -0.48 -1.61
N TYR A 46 1.99 -1.45 -1.27
CA TYR A 46 2.16 -1.97 0.09
C TYR A 46 2.55 -0.85 1.07
N MET A 47 3.55 -0.01 0.72
CA MET A 47 3.96 1.13 1.52
C MET A 47 2.84 2.15 1.71
N THR A 48 2.04 2.39 0.66
CA THR A 48 0.86 3.26 0.74
C THR A 48 -0.13 2.76 1.78
N LEU A 49 -0.52 1.48 1.72
CA LEU A 49 -1.45 0.88 2.68
C LEU A 49 -0.89 0.90 4.09
N LEU A 50 0.36 0.47 4.26
CA LEU A 50 0.99 0.42 5.58
C LEU A 50 1.11 1.82 6.21
N SER A 51 1.45 2.83 5.41
CA SER A 51 1.53 4.22 5.86
C SER A 51 0.16 4.81 6.23
N LEU A 52 -0.91 4.45 5.51
CA LEU A 52 -2.28 4.85 5.87
C LEU A 52 -2.74 4.17 7.17
N CYS A 53 -2.38 2.89 7.38
CA CYS A 53 -2.75 2.15 8.58
C CYS A 53 -1.96 2.58 9.84
N ARG A 54 -0.70 3.02 9.68
CA ARG A 54 0.20 3.37 10.80
C ARG A 54 0.32 4.87 11.05
N GLY A 55 -0.06 5.69 10.07
CA GLY A 55 0.25 7.12 10.03
C GLY A 55 -0.74 8.04 10.75
N GLU A 56 -1.77 7.50 11.41
CA GLU A 56 -2.74 8.25 12.20
C GLU A 56 -3.33 9.48 11.48
N GLY A 57 -3.45 9.42 10.14
CA GLY A 57 -3.98 10.51 9.32
C GLY A 57 -2.93 11.49 8.77
N THR A 58 -1.64 11.17 8.85
CA THR A 58 -0.56 11.97 8.22
C THR A 58 -0.82 12.17 6.71
N PHE A 59 -1.34 11.15 6.02
CA PHE A 59 -1.75 11.24 4.64
C PHE A 59 -3.27 11.39 4.52
N LYS A 60 -3.72 12.43 3.82
CA LYS A 60 -5.14 12.72 3.60
C LYS A 60 -5.79 11.73 2.63
N ALA A 61 -5.05 11.31 1.61
CA ALA A 61 -5.48 10.34 0.62
C ALA A 61 -4.33 9.43 0.19
N GLY A 62 -4.66 8.20 -0.19
CA GLY A 62 -3.71 7.25 -0.76
C GLY A 62 -4.25 6.52 -1.98
N VAL A 63 -3.37 6.24 -2.94
CA VAL A 63 -3.67 5.36 -4.07
C VAL A 63 -2.71 4.18 -4.05
N SER A 64 -3.24 3.00 -3.81
CA SER A 64 -2.47 1.76 -3.71
C SER A 64 -2.72 0.88 -4.93
N ILE A 65 -1.68 0.55 -5.68
CA ILE A 65 -1.78 -0.20 -6.93
C ILE A 65 -1.08 -1.53 -6.79
N ALA A 66 -1.80 -2.63 -7.03
CA ALA A 66 -1.30 -4.00 -6.98
C ALA A 66 -0.46 -4.29 -5.71
N PRO A 67 -0.99 -3.99 -4.50
CA PRO A 67 -0.22 -4.08 -3.28
C PRO A 67 -0.07 -5.52 -2.78
N VAL A 68 1.05 -5.83 -2.14
CA VAL A 68 1.10 -6.89 -1.14
C VAL A 68 0.37 -6.40 0.11
N THR A 69 -0.51 -7.22 0.68
CA THR A 69 -1.26 -6.89 1.91
C THR A 69 -0.92 -7.80 3.08
N ASP A 70 -0.42 -8.98 2.76
CA ASP A 70 0.22 -9.91 3.70
C ASP A 70 1.36 -10.63 2.99
N TRP A 71 2.54 -10.64 3.58
CA TRP A 71 3.72 -11.26 2.97
C TRP A 71 3.62 -12.79 2.82
N ARG A 72 2.67 -13.43 3.48
CA ARG A 72 2.33 -14.85 3.25
C ARG A 72 1.68 -15.10 1.89
N PHE A 73 1.20 -14.06 1.22
CA PHE A 73 0.60 -14.11 -0.12
C PHE A 73 1.59 -13.79 -1.25
N TYR A 74 2.86 -13.63 -0.91
CA TYR A 74 3.91 -13.38 -1.90
C TYR A 74 4.90 -14.53 -1.98
N ASP A 75 5.75 -14.56 -3.03
CA ASP A 75 6.67 -15.67 -3.24
C ASP A 75 7.71 -15.83 -2.12
N SER A 76 8.14 -17.08 -1.90
CA SER A 76 9.06 -17.45 -0.83
C SER A 76 10.46 -16.90 -1.05
N ILE A 77 10.96 -16.90 -2.31
CA ILE A 77 12.32 -16.46 -2.62
C ILE A 77 12.54 -15.01 -2.24
N TYR A 78 11.56 -14.14 -2.52
CA TYR A 78 11.61 -12.75 -2.11
C TYR A 78 11.36 -12.59 -0.61
N THR A 79 10.26 -13.13 -0.15
CA THR A 79 9.73 -12.88 1.21
C THR A 79 10.66 -13.41 2.29
N GLU A 80 11.10 -14.66 2.18
CA GLU A 80 11.95 -15.30 3.20
C GLU A 80 13.35 -14.72 3.27
N ARG A 81 13.83 -14.09 2.19
CA ARG A 81 15.08 -13.32 2.21
C ARG A 81 15.05 -12.20 3.24
N TYR A 82 13.90 -11.56 3.40
CA TYR A 82 13.75 -10.41 4.29
C TYR A 82 13.13 -10.78 5.64
N LEU A 83 12.19 -11.73 5.66
CA LEU A 83 11.39 -12.03 6.84
C LEU A 83 11.65 -13.42 7.44
N ARG A 84 12.44 -14.30 6.80
CA ARG A 84 12.50 -15.73 7.05
C ARG A 84 11.14 -16.38 6.81
N THR A 85 10.93 -17.60 7.34
CA THR A 85 9.64 -18.27 7.26
C THR A 85 8.63 -17.66 8.25
N PRO A 86 7.31 -17.79 7.99
CA PRO A 86 6.29 -17.35 8.95
C PRO A 86 6.40 -18.03 10.33
N GLN A 87 6.91 -19.26 10.38
CA GLN A 87 7.11 -20.01 11.61
C GLN A 87 8.26 -19.45 12.45
N GLU A 88 9.35 -19.00 11.79
CA GLU A 88 10.52 -18.43 12.47
C GLU A 88 10.29 -16.98 12.90
N ASN A 89 9.41 -16.23 12.18
CA ASN A 89 9.19 -14.80 12.42
C ASN A 89 7.71 -14.39 12.34
N PRO A 90 6.81 -14.99 13.11
CA PRO A 90 5.38 -14.69 13.05
C PRO A 90 5.07 -13.21 13.34
N GLU A 91 5.83 -12.58 14.22
CA GLU A 91 5.65 -11.17 14.58
C GLU A 91 6.05 -10.20 13.46
N GLY A 92 7.14 -10.47 12.72
CA GLY A 92 7.54 -9.66 11.56
C GLY A 92 6.48 -9.69 10.47
N TYR A 93 5.93 -10.87 10.17
CA TYR A 93 4.82 -11.01 9.23
C TYR A 93 3.59 -10.24 9.70
N ARG A 94 3.19 -10.39 10.96
CA ARG A 94 2.01 -9.72 11.51
C ARG A 94 2.14 -8.19 11.52
N LYS A 95 3.28 -7.67 11.99
CA LYS A 95 3.52 -6.22 12.10
C LYS A 95 3.63 -5.54 10.74
N GLY A 96 4.24 -6.22 9.77
CA GLY A 96 4.43 -5.73 8.40
C GLY A 96 3.23 -6.00 7.47
N ALA A 97 2.12 -6.54 7.95
CA ALA A 97 0.94 -6.82 7.13
C ALA A 97 -0.11 -5.70 7.22
N PRO A 98 -0.34 -4.90 6.18
CA PRO A 98 -1.47 -3.98 6.14
C PRO A 98 -2.80 -4.67 6.47
N LEU A 99 -2.99 -5.91 6.01
CA LEU A 99 -4.17 -6.72 6.28
C LEU A 99 -4.47 -6.85 7.79
N ALA A 100 -3.44 -6.99 8.61
CA ALA A 100 -3.58 -7.09 10.07
C ALA A 100 -3.90 -5.74 10.75
N LEU A 101 -3.78 -4.63 10.02
CA LEU A 101 -3.93 -3.26 10.51
C LEU A 101 -5.04 -2.48 9.79
N ALA A 102 -5.84 -3.15 8.97
CA ALA A 102 -6.83 -2.51 8.10
C ALA A 102 -7.87 -1.67 8.87
N ASP A 103 -8.23 -2.10 10.08
CA ASP A 103 -9.13 -1.37 11.00
C ASP A 103 -8.58 -0.01 11.46
N ARG A 104 -7.27 0.23 11.31
CA ARG A 104 -6.59 1.47 11.70
C ARG A 104 -6.43 2.44 10.55
N LEU A 105 -6.83 2.07 9.34
CA LEU A 105 -6.64 2.91 8.16
C LEU A 105 -7.32 4.27 8.34
N LYS A 106 -6.55 5.33 8.10
CA LYS A 106 -7.02 6.73 8.11
C LYS A 106 -6.74 7.38 6.76
N GLY A 107 -7.63 8.27 6.35
CA GLY A 107 -7.57 8.95 5.05
C GLY A 107 -8.40 8.23 3.96
N ASN A 108 -8.52 8.86 2.80
CA ASN A 108 -9.26 8.33 1.67
C ASN A 108 -8.40 7.31 0.90
N LEU A 109 -8.91 6.12 0.63
CA LEU A 109 -8.19 5.07 -0.10
C LEU A 109 -8.83 4.77 -1.45
N LEU A 110 -8.02 4.80 -2.51
CA LEU A 110 -8.28 4.12 -3.77
C LEU A 110 -7.31 2.95 -3.91
N ILE A 111 -7.85 1.73 -4.02
CA ILE A 111 -7.07 0.53 -4.30
C ILE A 111 -7.32 0.05 -5.73
N ILE A 112 -6.25 -0.29 -6.45
CA ILE A 112 -6.30 -0.66 -7.88
C ILE A 112 -5.56 -1.97 -8.08
N HIS A 113 -6.12 -2.88 -8.91
CA HIS A 113 -5.44 -4.14 -9.23
C HIS A 113 -5.78 -4.62 -10.64
N GLY A 114 -4.87 -5.35 -11.26
CA GLY A 114 -5.14 -6.13 -12.47
C GLY A 114 -5.73 -7.49 -12.13
N SER A 115 -6.78 -7.93 -12.82
CA SER A 115 -7.42 -9.20 -12.47
C SER A 115 -6.62 -10.45 -12.90
N ALA A 116 -5.64 -10.29 -13.79
CA ALA A 116 -4.74 -11.34 -14.25
C ALA A 116 -3.30 -11.14 -13.72
N ASP A 117 -3.16 -10.47 -12.58
CA ASP A 117 -1.86 -10.27 -11.92
C ASP A 117 -1.36 -11.61 -11.35
N ASP A 118 -0.33 -12.14 -11.97
CA ASP A 118 0.32 -13.40 -11.61
C ASP A 118 1.59 -13.22 -10.75
N ASN A 119 1.94 -11.98 -10.47
CA ASN A 119 3.03 -11.62 -9.58
C ASN A 119 2.52 -11.33 -8.15
N VAL A 120 1.73 -10.27 -7.99
CA VAL A 120 0.99 -10.01 -6.76
C VAL A 120 -0.46 -10.36 -7.00
N HIS A 121 -0.89 -11.52 -6.55
CA HIS A 121 -2.22 -12.04 -6.82
C HIS A 121 -3.31 -11.10 -6.32
N LEU A 122 -4.39 -10.95 -7.10
CA LEU A 122 -5.57 -10.13 -6.76
C LEU A 122 -6.13 -10.46 -5.37
N GLN A 123 -5.91 -11.68 -4.87
CA GLN A 123 -6.29 -12.09 -3.50
C GLN A 123 -5.81 -11.07 -2.44
N ASN A 124 -4.60 -10.52 -2.58
CA ASN A 124 -4.11 -9.49 -1.66
C ASN A 124 -5.10 -8.34 -1.49
N THR A 125 -5.60 -7.80 -2.60
CA THR A 125 -6.59 -6.72 -2.59
C THR A 125 -7.95 -7.19 -2.06
N MET A 126 -8.41 -8.36 -2.46
CA MET A 126 -9.72 -8.87 -2.06
C MET A 126 -9.79 -9.11 -0.55
N ASP A 127 -8.80 -9.78 0.04
CA ASP A 127 -8.75 -10.03 1.48
C ASP A 127 -8.63 -8.72 2.28
N PHE A 128 -7.84 -7.76 1.77
CA PHE A 128 -7.70 -6.46 2.42
C PHE A 128 -9.01 -5.65 2.39
N THR A 129 -9.68 -5.60 1.23
CA THR A 129 -10.95 -4.87 1.09
C THR A 129 -12.07 -5.52 1.90
N GLU A 130 -12.12 -6.84 1.97
CA GLU A 130 -13.04 -7.55 2.88
C GLU A 130 -12.80 -7.14 4.34
N LYS A 131 -11.54 -7.05 4.76
CA LYS A 131 -11.21 -6.62 6.11
C LYS A 131 -11.63 -5.16 6.37
N LEU A 132 -11.50 -4.27 5.39
CA LEU A 132 -12.01 -2.89 5.48
C LEU A 132 -13.53 -2.86 5.64
N VAL A 133 -14.26 -3.68 4.86
CA VAL A 133 -15.72 -3.80 4.96
C VAL A 133 -16.12 -4.24 6.37
N GLN A 134 -15.50 -5.30 6.89
CA GLN A 134 -15.79 -5.80 8.23
C GLN A 134 -15.42 -4.81 9.36
N SER A 135 -14.51 -3.89 9.07
CA SER A 135 -14.09 -2.81 9.99
C SER A 135 -14.87 -1.51 9.78
N ASN A 136 -15.84 -1.48 8.85
CA ASN A 136 -16.61 -0.30 8.46
C ASN A 136 -15.73 0.89 8.02
N VAL A 137 -14.62 0.60 7.31
CA VAL A 137 -13.69 1.60 6.76
C VAL A 137 -14.02 1.81 5.28
N PRO A 138 -14.39 3.02 4.84
CA PRO A 138 -14.73 3.30 3.45
C PRO A 138 -13.50 3.30 2.55
N PHE A 139 -13.66 2.86 1.30
CA PHE A 139 -12.64 2.88 0.27
C PHE A 139 -13.27 2.94 -1.14
N GLU A 140 -12.48 3.35 -2.13
CA GLU A 140 -12.80 3.16 -3.55
C GLU A 140 -11.91 2.06 -4.13
N MET A 141 -12.44 1.27 -5.09
CA MET A 141 -11.70 0.18 -5.73
C MET A 141 -11.85 0.23 -7.24
N ALA A 142 -10.80 -0.18 -7.95
CA ALA A 142 -10.85 -0.39 -9.40
C ALA A 142 -10.09 -1.67 -9.79
N VAL A 143 -10.76 -2.54 -10.53
CA VAL A 143 -10.13 -3.72 -11.13
C VAL A 143 -10.01 -3.51 -12.64
N TYR A 144 -8.81 -3.75 -13.16
CA TYR A 144 -8.52 -3.74 -14.60
C TYR A 144 -8.57 -5.18 -15.12
N THR A 145 -9.64 -5.49 -15.84
CA THR A 145 -9.91 -6.83 -16.37
C THR A 145 -8.80 -7.29 -17.31
N ASP A 146 -8.34 -8.53 -17.11
CA ASP A 146 -7.30 -9.20 -17.91
C ASP A 146 -5.99 -8.40 -18.01
N ARG A 147 -5.69 -7.57 -17.01
CA ARG A 147 -4.40 -6.90 -16.89
C ARG A 147 -3.55 -7.59 -15.83
N ASP A 148 -2.27 -7.76 -16.18
CA ASP A 148 -1.22 -8.28 -15.31
C ASP A 148 -0.74 -7.23 -14.29
N HIS A 149 0.39 -7.52 -13.62
CA HIS A 149 1.02 -6.63 -12.65
C HIS A 149 1.38 -5.25 -13.23
N GLY A 150 1.62 -5.18 -14.54
CA GLY A 150 1.97 -3.95 -15.23
C GLY A 150 0.79 -3.04 -15.56
N ILE A 151 -0.44 -3.56 -15.59
CA ILE A 151 -1.67 -2.84 -15.94
C ILE A 151 -1.48 -1.99 -17.20
N TYR A 152 -1.19 -2.59 -18.33
CA TYR A 152 -0.91 -1.88 -19.59
C TYR A 152 -1.71 -2.46 -20.77
N GLY A 153 -1.58 -1.84 -21.95
CA GLY A 153 -2.21 -2.22 -23.21
C GLY A 153 -3.30 -1.25 -23.64
N GLY A 154 -3.31 -0.87 -24.91
CA GLY A 154 -4.24 0.11 -25.46
C GLY A 154 -4.25 1.41 -24.64
N ASN A 155 -5.43 1.88 -24.29
CA ASN A 155 -5.64 3.09 -23.49
C ASN A 155 -5.51 2.88 -21.97
N THR A 156 -5.17 1.67 -21.51
CA THR A 156 -5.20 1.29 -20.08
C THR A 156 -4.35 2.22 -19.21
N ARG A 157 -3.11 2.52 -19.63
CA ARG A 157 -2.21 3.41 -18.86
C ARG A 157 -2.74 4.82 -18.75
N TYR A 158 -3.26 5.38 -19.85
CA TYR A 158 -3.87 6.71 -19.81
C TYR A 158 -5.06 6.76 -18.86
N HIS A 159 -5.97 5.78 -18.94
CA HIS A 159 -7.11 5.67 -18.05
C HIS A 159 -6.68 5.52 -16.58
N LEU A 160 -5.69 4.66 -16.29
CA LEU A 160 -5.15 4.43 -14.96
C LEU A 160 -4.59 5.72 -14.34
N PHE A 161 -3.65 6.39 -15.03
CA PHE A 161 -3.03 7.60 -14.50
C PHE A 161 -4.01 8.78 -14.41
N SER A 162 -4.94 8.90 -15.36
CA SER A 162 -6.03 9.88 -15.27
C SER A 162 -6.88 9.65 -14.02
N ARG A 163 -7.20 8.39 -13.71
CA ARG A 163 -7.94 8.02 -12.50
C ARG A 163 -7.18 8.38 -11.23
N ILE A 164 -5.89 8.07 -11.16
CA ILE A 164 -5.02 8.41 -10.02
C ILE A 164 -5.03 9.92 -9.78
N VAL A 165 -4.74 10.71 -10.83
CA VAL A 165 -4.69 12.18 -10.74
C VAL A 165 -6.03 12.76 -10.32
N ASN A 166 -7.13 12.29 -10.93
CA ASN A 166 -8.47 12.79 -10.59
C ASN A 166 -8.87 12.44 -9.16
N TYR A 167 -8.50 11.22 -8.71
CA TYR A 167 -8.75 10.79 -7.34
C TYR A 167 -8.00 11.67 -6.32
N LEU A 168 -6.72 11.89 -6.54
CA LEU A 168 -5.91 12.73 -5.66
C LEU A 168 -6.41 14.18 -5.65
N LYS A 169 -6.74 14.76 -6.84
CA LYS A 169 -7.31 16.11 -6.90
C LYS A 169 -8.64 16.27 -6.16
N LYS A 170 -9.46 15.22 -6.15
CA LYS A 170 -10.77 15.22 -5.46
C LYS A 170 -10.63 15.12 -3.95
N ASN A 171 -9.61 14.39 -3.47
CA ASN A 171 -9.49 13.98 -2.07
C ASN A 171 -8.37 14.69 -1.29
N LEU A 172 -7.59 15.51 -1.95
CA LEU A 172 -6.61 16.43 -1.39
C LEU A 172 -7.10 17.87 -1.46
#